data_98201537ffa9bb950f381054718083b3
#
_entry.id   98201537ffa9bb950f381054718083b3
#
_cell.length_a   1.000
_cell.length_b   1.000
_cell.length_c   1.000
_cell.angle_alpha   90.00
_cell.angle_beta   90.00
_cell.angle_gamma   90.00
#
_symmetry.space_group_name_H-M   'P 1'
#
loop_
_entity.id
_entity.type
_entity.pdbx_description
1 polymer ?
#
loop_
_entity_poly.entity_id
_entity_poly.type
_entity_poly.pdbx_seq_one_letter_code
_entity_poly.pdbx_strand_id
1 'polypeptide(L)'
;MNEEGALGTVAVLRRYPVKSMLGEELRACDVSGRGLAGDRVLALVHRETGKVVSAKNPRLWRDMLKLAAASGPDIKIGFPDGTALASTDPGIDAALSRFLGQTVTLTDTPPPDAALDRADPEQVLRDGIEAQVQVETGQLGGASPEGTFFDYTPLHLLTTSTLERIAELSPRGTVELERYRPNMVIRTVAHGFAENDWAGRDLQVGSNLTVRVLLRSPRCAIPTLEHGDLPRDRDALRVPAAHNRVSPVGDFDAQPCAGVYAQVLRSGRVQVGDVVRLA
;
A
#
# COMPACT_ATOMS: atom_id res chain seq x y z
N MET A 1 -14.87 -0.86 -30.43
CA MET A 1 -13.52 -0.34 -30.09
C MET A 1 -12.67 -1.56 -29.84
N ASN A 2 -11.58 -1.71 -30.64
CA ASN A 2 -10.77 -2.92 -30.66
C ASN A 2 -10.18 -3.23 -29.28
N GLU A 3 -10.41 -4.45 -28.79
CA GLU A 3 -9.83 -5.00 -27.55
C GLU A 3 -8.35 -5.43 -27.73
N GLU A 4 -7.78 -5.21 -28.92
CA GLU A 4 -6.37 -5.52 -29.20
C GLU A 4 -5.46 -4.68 -28.30
N GLY A 5 -4.62 -5.33 -27.51
CA GLY A 5 -3.65 -4.72 -26.61
C GLY A 5 -4.18 -4.39 -25.20
N ALA A 6 -5.41 -4.79 -24.85
CA ALA A 6 -5.89 -4.63 -23.49
C ALA A 6 -5.18 -5.62 -22.55
N LEU A 7 -4.59 -5.08 -21.47
CA LEU A 7 -4.01 -5.88 -20.38
C LEU A 7 -5.07 -6.38 -19.41
N GLY A 8 -6.19 -5.65 -19.30
CA GLY A 8 -7.29 -5.96 -18.42
C GLY A 8 -8.19 -4.76 -18.12
N THR A 9 -8.92 -4.84 -17.03
CA THR A 9 -9.82 -3.79 -16.56
C THR A 9 -9.62 -3.53 -15.07
N VAL A 10 -9.85 -2.28 -14.63
CA VAL A 10 -9.83 -1.92 -13.21
C VAL A 10 -10.98 -2.64 -12.51
N ALA A 11 -10.67 -3.61 -11.66
CA ALA A 11 -11.63 -4.38 -10.88
C ALA A 11 -11.94 -3.73 -9.53
N VAL A 12 -10.93 -3.16 -8.88
CA VAL A 12 -11.04 -2.53 -7.55
C VAL A 12 -10.21 -1.27 -7.52
N LEU A 13 -10.77 -0.21 -6.92
CA LEU A 13 -10.06 1.01 -6.56
C LEU A 13 -10.09 1.17 -5.05
N ARG A 14 -8.93 1.47 -4.45
CA ARG A 14 -8.82 1.69 -3.01
C ARG A 14 -7.97 2.92 -2.70
N ARG A 15 -8.38 3.62 -1.67
CA ARG A 15 -7.69 4.76 -1.10
C ARG A 15 -7.42 4.52 0.38
N TYR A 16 -6.32 5.04 0.86
CA TYR A 16 -5.86 4.92 2.25
C TYR A 16 -5.56 6.31 2.80
N PRO A 17 -6.57 7.04 3.30
CA PRO A 17 -6.40 8.45 3.68
C PRO A 17 -5.28 8.69 4.69
N VAL A 18 -5.06 7.73 5.60
CA VAL A 18 -3.99 7.78 6.61
C VAL A 18 -2.97 6.66 6.36
N LYS A 19 -1.70 7.01 6.35
CA LYS A 19 -0.60 6.04 6.20
C LYS A 19 -0.70 4.91 7.23
N SER A 20 -0.52 3.67 6.80
CA SER A 20 -0.56 2.44 7.61
C SER A 20 -1.91 2.09 8.24
N MET A 21 -2.98 2.86 8.04
CA MET A 21 -4.34 2.47 8.45
C MET A 21 -5.06 1.72 7.31
N LEU A 22 -6.12 1.00 7.62
CA LEU A 22 -7.04 0.44 6.63
C LEU A 22 -7.67 1.58 5.83
N GLY A 23 -8.00 1.28 4.58
CA GLY A 23 -8.58 2.25 3.65
C GLY A 23 -10.00 1.92 3.27
N GLU A 24 -10.46 2.59 2.23
CA GLU A 24 -11.81 2.50 1.68
C GLU A 24 -11.80 2.11 0.20
N GLU A 25 -12.86 1.47 -0.24
CA GLU A 25 -13.10 1.15 -1.64
C GLU A 25 -13.84 2.29 -2.34
N LEU A 26 -13.49 2.54 -3.60
CA LEU A 26 -14.03 3.62 -4.40
C LEU A 26 -14.63 3.09 -5.70
N ARG A 27 -15.67 3.76 -6.21
CA ARG A 27 -16.19 3.52 -7.56
C ARG A 27 -15.41 4.27 -8.62
N ALA A 28 -14.95 5.46 -8.31
CA ALA A 28 -14.16 6.32 -9.18
C ALA A 28 -13.34 7.31 -8.35
N CYS A 29 -12.24 7.80 -8.92
CA CYS A 29 -11.39 8.80 -8.27
C CYS A 29 -10.64 9.63 -9.31
N ASP A 30 -10.39 10.90 -8.99
CA ASP A 30 -9.44 11.72 -9.72
C ASP A 30 -8.02 11.36 -9.32
N VAL A 31 -7.13 11.31 -10.32
CA VAL A 31 -5.72 10.93 -10.16
C VAL A 31 -4.84 12.03 -10.73
N SER A 32 -3.90 12.48 -9.93
CA SER A 32 -2.92 13.52 -10.31
C SER A 32 -1.49 13.03 -10.07
N GLY A 33 -0.49 13.84 -10.30
CA GLY A 33 0.89 13.56 -9.92
C GLY A 33 1.05 13.18 -8.45
N ARG A 34 0.09 13.55 -7.58
CA ARG A 34 0.04 13.19 -6.16
C ARG A 34 -0.73 11.88 -5.87
N GLY A 35 -1.03 11.06 -6.88
CA GLY A 35 -1.79 9.81 -6.76
C GLY A 35 -3.30 10.02 -6.76
N LEU A 36 -4.04 9.08 -6.17
CA LEU A 36 -5.49 9.21 -5.99
C LEU A 36 -5.80 10.37 -5.03
N ALA A 37 -6.81 11.15 -5.38
CA ALA A 37 -7.24 12.27 -4.54
C ALA A 37 -7.58 11.77 -3.12
N GLY A 38 -6.91 12.34 -2.10
CA GLY A 38 -7.10 11.97 -0.69
C GLY A 38 -6.32 10.73 -0.22
N ASP A 39 -5.46 10.13 -1.06
CA ASP A 39 -4.65 8.97 -0.67
C ASP A 39 -3.40 9.39 0.11
N ARG A 40 -3.16 8.82 1.30
CA ARG A 40 -2.02 9.08 2.21
C ARG A 40 -1.77 10.58 2.43
N VAL A 41 -2.85 11.33 2.60
CA VAL A 41 -2.78 12.77 2.91
C VAL A 41 -2.47 13.03 4.38
N LEU A 42 -2.63 12.02 5.24
CA LEU A 42 -2.31 12.08 6.67
C LEU A 42 -1.37 10.94 7.05
N ALA A 43 -0.57 11.20 8.09
CA ALA A 43 0.22 10.17 8.78
C ALA A 43 0.36 10.53 10.26
N LEU A 44 0.77 9.53 11.04
CA LEU A 44 1.22 9.76 12.41
C LEU A 44 2.73 10.02 12.44
N VAL A 45 3.14 10.91 13.32
CA VAL A 45 4.55 11.13 13.67
C VAL A 45 4.73 10.74 15.12
N HIS A 46 5.73 9.91 15.40
CA HIS A 46 6.12 9.52 16.75
C HIS A 46 6.84 10.69 17.42
N ARG A 47 6.29 11.20 18.53
CA ARG A 47 6.78 12.45 19.14
C ARG A 47 8.19 12.35 19.69
N GLU A 48 8.58 11.19 20.19
CA GLU A 48 9.90 10.99 20.77
C GLU A 48 11.02 10.99 19.71
N THR A 49 10.76 10.35 18.55
CA THR A 49 11.78 10.15 17.52
C THR A 49 11.65 11.09 16.33
N GLY A 50 10.53 11.79 16.18
CA GLY A 50 10.19 12.58 15.00
C GLY A 50 9.94 11.77 13.72
N LYS A 51 10.00 10.43 13.78
CA LYS A 51 9.81 9.56 12.61
C LYS A 51 8.34 9.39 12.25
N VAL A 52 8.09 9.22 10.96
CA VAL A 52 6.76 8.86 10.46
C VAL A 52 6.45 7.42 10.86
N VAL A 53 5.30 7.23 11.50
CA VAL A 53 4.84 5.91 11.95
C VAL A 53 4.53 5.01 10.76
N SER A 54 5.02 3.77 10.83
CA SER A 54 4.78 2.79 9.78
C SER A 54 4.65 1.36 10.33
N ALA A 55 3.60 0.66 9.92
CA ALA A 55 3.42 -0.78 10.19
C ALA A 55 4.54 -1.66 9.58
N LYS A 56 5.48 -1.08 8.82
CA LYS A 56 6.72 -1.76 8.38
C LYS A 56 7.66 -2.13 9.53
N ASN A 57 7.50 -1.49 10.69
CA ASN A 57 8.08 -1.94 11.96
C ASN A 57 6.96 -2.54 12.83
N PRO A 58 6.60 -3.82 12.61
CA PRO A 58 5.42 -4.43 13.22
C PRO A 58 5.51 -4.56 14.73
N ARG A 59 6.71 -4.68 15.28
CA ARG A 59 6.91 -4.77 16.73
C ARG A 59 6.32 -3.56 17.46
N LEU A 60 6.41 -2.37 16.87
CA LEU A 60 5.89 -1.12 17.45
C LEU A 60 4.51 -0.74 16.89
N TRP A 61 4.27 -0.96 15.57
CA TRP A 61 3.21 -0.26 14.86
C TRP A 61 2.20 -1.15 14.14
N ARG A 62 2.18 -2.48 14.39
CA ARG A 62 1.22 -3.40 13.76
C ARG A 62 -0.23 -3.00 14.00
N ASP A 63 -0.53 -2.44 15.18
CA ASP A 63 -1.89 -2.06 15.55
C ASP A 63 -2.45 -0.88 14.74
N MET A 64 -1.61 -0.17 13.98
CA MET A 64 -2.05 0.77 12.95
C MET A 64 -3.01 0.14 11.93
N LEU A 65 -2.84 -1.16 11.63
CA LEU A 65 -3.68 -1.91 10.69
C LEU A 65 -5.02 -2.36 11.29
N LYS A 66 -5.28 -2.07 12.55
CA LYS A 66 -6.59 -2.23 13.19
C LYS A 66 -7.44 -0.95 13.12
N LEU A 67 -6.80 0.18 12.83
CA LEU A 67 -7.49 1.45 12.62
C LEU A 67 -7.94 1.57 11.17
N ALA A 68 -9.12 2.12 10.92
CA ALA A 68 -9.66 2.37 9.58
C ALA A 68 -9.81 3.87 9.33
N ALA A 69 -9.45 4.31 8.13
CA ALA A 69 -9.65 5.71 7.73
C ALA A 69 -10.56 5.80 6.51
N ALA A 70 -11.54 6.67 6.58
CA ALA A 70 -12.48 6.95 5.50
C ALA A 70 -12.57 8.46 5.25
N SER A 71 -12.69 8.83 3.98
CA SER A 71 -12.83 10.23 3.57
C SER A 71 -14.27 10.71 3.71
N GLY A 72 -14.40 12.01 3.88
CA GLY A 72 -15.65 12.75 3.99
C GLY A 72 -15.34 14.24 3.95
N PRO A 73 -16.21 15.11 4.49
CA PRO A 73 -15.85 16.52 4.74
C PRO A 73 -14.58 16.59 5.60
N ASP A 74 -14.51 15.74 6.64
CA ASP A 74 -13.30 15.43 7.41
C ASP A 74 -12.98 13.94 7.27
N ILE A 75 -11.71 13.59 7.31
CA ILE A 75 -11.29 12.18 7.38
C ILE A 75 -11.70 11.64 8.75
N LYS A 76 -12.44 10.53 8.75
CA LYS A 76 -12.83 9.82 9.99
C LYS A 76 -11.90 8.65 10.23
N ILE A 77 -11.43 8.53 11.46
CA ILE A 77 -10.60 7.42 11.94
C ILE A 77 -11.44 6.57 12.88
N GLY A 78 -11.70 5.34 12.44
CA GLY A 78 -12.44 4.34 13.21
C GLY A 78 -11.51 3.46 14.02
N PHE A 79 -11.94 3.13 15.23
CA PHE A 79 -11.24 2.25 16.18
C PHE A 79 -11.94 0.89 16.28
N PRO A 80 -11.24 -0.17 16.72
CA PRO A 80 -11.83 -1.52 16.83
C PRO A 80 -13.02 -1.64 17.79
N ASP A 81 -13.16 -0.71 18.74
CA ASP A 81 -14.30 -0.67 19.68
C ASP A 81 -15.57 -0.06 19.07
N GLY A 82 -15.53 0.31 17.79
CA GLY A 82 -16.63 0.93 17.07
C GLY A 82 -16.70 2.46 17.21
N THR A 83 -15.82 3.07 18.00
CA THR A 83 -15.73 4.55 18.06
C THR A 83 -15.09 5.11 16.80
N ALA A 84 -15.43 6.35 16.44
CA ALA A 84 -14.82 7.07 15.33
C ALA A 84 -14.66 8.53 15.67
N LEU A 85 -13.50 9.09 15.33
CA LEU A 85 -13.18 10.51 15.51
C LEU A 85 -12.82 11.16 14.17
N ALA A 86 -13.15 12.43 14.02
CA ALA A 86 -12.64 13.21 12.89
C ALA A 86 -11.13 13.46 13.05
N SER A 87 -10.41 13.56 11.94
CA SER A 87 -8.99 13.91 11.95
C SER A 87 -8.72 15.31 12.53
N THR A 88 -9.76 16.16 12.54
CA THR A 88 -9.75 17.52 13.10
C THR A 88 -10.20 17.59 14.57
N ASP A 89 -10.57 16.46 15.18
CA ASP A 89 -10.99 16.41 16.58
C ASP A 89 -9.81 16.77 17.51
N PRO A 90 -9.98 17.71 18.45
CA PRO A 90 -8.90 18.11 19.37
C PRO A 90 -8.35 16.96 20.22
N GLY A 91 -9.13 15.90 20.42
CA GLY A 91 -8.73 14.70 21.19
C GLY A 91 -8.08 13.59 20.35
N ILE A 92 -7.97 13.74 19.02
CA ILE A 92 -7.53 12.66 18.14
C ILE A 92 -6.13 12.14 18.49
N ASP A 93 -5.17 13.02 18.75
CA ASP A 93 -3.80 12.64 19.12
C ASP A 93 -3.76 11.82 20.42
N ALA A 94 -4.56 12.24 21.41
CA ALA A 94 -4.66 11.54 22.69
C ALA A 94 -5.32 10.16 22.53
N ALA A 95 -6.36 10.05 21.69
CA ALA A 95 -7.02 8.79 21.40
C ALA A 95 -6.09 7.81 20.70
N LEU A 96 -5.40 8.26 19.63
CA LEU A 96 -4.44 7.47 18.89
C LEU A 96 -3.24 7.05 19.75
N SER A 97 -2.69 7.96 20.56
CA SER A 97 -1.59 7.66 21.48
C SER A 97 -1.99 6.60 22.52
N ARG A 98 -3.19 6.70 23.07
CA ARG A 98 -3.71 5.71 24.03
C ARG A 98 -3.89 4.34 23.38
N PHE A 99 -4.44 4.30 22.17
CA PHE A 99 -4.68 3.05 21.44
C PHE A 99 -3.36 2.36 21.07
N LEU A 100 -2.37 3.11 20.60
CA LEU A 100 -1.08 2.58 20.15
C LEU A 100 -0.08 2.36 21.28
N GLY A 101 -0.33 2.88 22.48
CA GLY A 101 0.61 2.84 23.60
C GLY A 101 1.89 3.64 23.38
N GLN A 102 1.87 4.59 22.44
CA GLN A 102 2.99 5.42 22.02
C GLN A 102 2.50 6.85 21.80
N THR A 103 3.30 7.84 22.15
CA THR A 103 2.91 9.25 21.95
C THR A 103 3.07 9.65 20.49
N VAL A 104 1.96 9.91 19.81
CA VAL A 104 1.93 10.25 18.39
C VAL A 104 1.16 11.56 18.14
N THR A 105 1.41 12.15 16.98
CA THR A 105 0.66 13.29 16.44
C THR A 105 0.20 12.97 15.05
N LEU A 106 -1.06 13.19 14.75
CA LEU A 106 -1.62 13.13 13.39
C LEU A 106 -1.28 14.43 12.64
N THR A 107 -0.74 14.31 11.44
CA THR A 107 -0.33 15.48 10.64
C THR A 107 -0.61 15.27 9.16
N ASP A 108 -0.86 16.37 8.45
CA ASP A 108 -0.97 16.46 6.98
C ASP A 108 0.35 16.92 6.32
N THR A 109 1.34 17.28 7.13
CA THR A 109 2.61 17.81 6.67
C THR A 109 3.75 16.90 7.13
N PRO A 110 4.49 16.27 6.19
CA PRO A 110 5.67 15.49 6.56
C PRO A 110 6.71 16.35 7.27
N PRO A 111 7.36 15.82 8.33
CA PRO A 111 8.50 16.48 8.94
C PRO A 111 9.61 16.75 7.91
N PRO A 112 10.46 17.76 8.12
CA PRO A 112 11.71 17.87 7.38
C PRO A 112 12.49 16.57 7.48
N ASP A 113 13.08 16.11 6.36
CA ASP A 113 13.82 14.84 6.29
C ASP A 113 13.04 13.62 6.79
N ALA A 114 11.73 13.61 6.48
CA ALA A 114 10.80 12.57 6.92
C ALA A 114 11.35 11.16 6.68
N ALA A 115 11.52 10.42 7.75
CA ALA A 115 12.05 9.07 7.74
C ALA A 115 11.10 8.10 8.46
N LEU A 116 11.21 6.83 8.13
CA LEU A 116 10.49 5.74 8.79
C LEU A 116 11.39 4.53 9.03
N ASP A 117 10.98 3.73 9.99
CA ASP A 117 11.65 2.46 10.31
C ASP A 117 10.99 1.31 9.54
N ARG A 118 11.84 0.43 8.98
CA ARG A 118 11.46 -0.80 8.30
C ARG A 118 12.20 -1.97 8.92
N ALA A 119 11.47 -2.89 9.50
CA ALA A 119 12.01 -4.16 9.96
C ALA A 119 12.33 -5.06 8.76
N ASP A 120 13.40 -5.86 8.87
CA ASP A 120 13.74 -6.87 7.89
C ASP A 120 12.59 -7.87 7.76
N PRO A 121 11.93 -7.97 6.57
CA PRO A 121 10.74 -8.79 6.41
C PRO A 121 11.02 -10.29 6.52
N GLU A 122 12.21 -10.75 6.16
CA GLU A 122 12.57 -12.17 6.24
C GLU A 122 12.84 -12.58 7.68
N GLN A 123 13.48 -11.71 8.46
CA GLN A 123 13.63 -11.94 9.90
C GLN A 123 12.28 -11.92 10.61
N VAL A 124 11.39 -10.96 10.30
CA VAL A 124 10.02 -10.96 10.85
C VAL A 124 9.26 -12.23 10.48
N LEU A 125 9.42 -12.71 9.24
CA LEU A 125 8.78 -13.95 8.78
C LEU A 125 9.31 -15.19 9.51
N ARG A 126 10.61 -15.24 9.77
CA ARG A 126 11.30 -16.35 10.44
C ARG A 126 11.06 -16.32 11.96
N ASP A 127 11.35 -15.19 12.59
CA ASP A 127 11.48 -15.05 14.04
C ASP A 127 10.19 -14.55 14.71
N GLY A 128 9.27 -13.98 13.94
CA GLY A 128 7.98 -13.49 14.41
C GLY A 128 7.94 -11.97 14.60
N ILE A 129 6.72 -11.45 14.76
CA ILE A 129 6.45 -9.99 14.81
C ILE A 129 6.87 -9.32 16.13
N GLU A 130 7.04 -10.12 17.20
CA GLU A 130 7.50 -9.63 18.50
C GLU A 130 9.04 -9.68 18.62
N ALA A 131 9.69 -10.39 17.70
CA ALA A 131 11.14 -10.55 17.74
C ALA A 131 11.86 -9.19 17.53
N GLN A 132 12.99 -9.07 18.16
CA GLN A 132 13.91 -7.96 17.88
C GLN A 132 14.72 -8.33 16.64
N VAL A 133 14.32 -7.73 15.51
CA VAL A 133 14.92 -7.94 14.20
C VAL A 133 15.71 -6.69 13.78
N GLN A 134 16.50 -6.82 12.74
CA GLN A 134 17.18 -5.67 12.13
C GLN A 134 16.12 -4.66 11.62
N VAL A 135 16.36 -3.39 11.92
CA VAL A 135 15.50 -2.27 11.50
C VAL A 135 16.36 -1.24 10.77
N GLU A 136 15.97 -0.95 9.55
CA GLU A 136 16.58 0.12 8.76
C GLU A 136 15.72 1.37 8.83
N THR A 137 16.36 2.52 9.00
CA THR A 137 15.71 3.82 8.86
C THR A 137 15.95 4.33 7.45
N GLY A 138 14.88 4.54 6.71
CA GLY A 138 14.93 5.06 5.34
C GLY A 138 14.11 6.34 5.19
N GLN A 139 14.49 7.17 4.23
CA GLN A 139 13.72 8.36 3.88
C GLN A 139 12.37 7.97 3.24
N LEU A 140 11.38 8.83 3.45
CA LEU A 140 10.06 8.70 2.88
C LEU A 140 10.06 9.19 1.43
N GLY A 141 9.26 8.56 0.57
CA GLY A 141 8.85 9.13 -0.70
C GLY A 141 9.85 9.07 -1.85
N GLY A 142 10.75 8.07 -1.91
CA GLY A 142 11.85 7.99 -2.89
C GLY A 142 11.56 8.41 -4.35
N ALA A 143 10.35 8.18 -4.86
CA ALA A 143 9.88 8.62 -6.19
C ALA A 143 8.48 9.25 -6.13
N SER A 144 8.11 9.83 -4.99
CA SER A 144 6.84 10.52 -4.76
C SER A 144 7.04 12.04 -4.73
N PRO A 145 6.01 12.82 -5.03
CA PRO A 145 6.05 14.27 -4.86
C PRO A 145 6.33 14.66 -3.42
N GLU A 146 7.04 15.77 -3.25
CA GLU A 146 7.27 16.36 -1.92
C GLU A 146 5.96 16.63 -1.17
N GLY A 147 6.03 16.57 0.15
CA GLY A 147 4.87 16.81 1.00
C GLY A 147 3.81 15.71 0.91
N THR A 148 4.21 14.47 0.62
CA THR A 148 3.33 13.29 0.64
C THR A 148 3.86 12.22 1.59
N PHE A 149 2.96 11.30 2.02
CA PHE A 149 3.33 10.22 2.93
C PHE A 149 3.46 8.85 2.23
N PHE A 150 3.72 8.84 0.93
CA PHE A 150 3.98 7.60 0.22
C PHE A 150 5.33 7.00 0.61
N ASP A 151 5.42 5.67 0.56
CA ASP A 151 6.67 4.99 0.84
C ASP A 151 7.70 5.15 -0.29
N TYR A 152 7.23 5.07 -1.55
CA TYR A 152 8.08 5.16 -2.74
C TYR A 152 7.39 5.89 -3.88
N THR A 153 6.21 5.43 -4.35
CA THR A 153 5.44 6.05 -5.44
C THR A 153 4.01 6.31 -5.01
N PRO A 154 3.30 7.20 -5.72
CA PRO A 154 1.91 7.51 -5.40
C PRO A 154 0.91 6.41 -5.78
N LEU A 155 1.29 5.43 -6.60
CA LEU A 155 0.39 4.36 -7.04
C LEU A 155 1.02 2.98 -6.84
N HIS A 156 0.22 2.04 -6.33
CA HIS A 156 0.48 0.61 -6.29
C HIS A 156 -0.60 -0.12 -7.08
N LEU A 157 -0.20 -0.84 -8.13
CA LEU A 157 -1.06 -1.65 -8.99
C LEU A 157 -0.82 -3.12 -8.68
N LEU A 158 -1.88 -3.91 -8.67
CA LEU A 158 -1.86 -5.35 -8.44
C LEU A 158 -2.81 -6.02 -9.43
N THR A 159 -2.55 -7.25 -9.85
CA THR A 159 -3.47 -7.99 -10.72
C THR A 159 -4.27 -9.04 -9.96
N THR A 160 -5.44 -9.41 -10.48
CA THR A 160 -6.20 -10.56 -9.97
C THR A 160 -5.40 -11.84 -10.13
N SER A 161 -4.63 -11.99 -11.22
CA SER A 161 -3.81 -13.18 -11.46
C SER A 161 -2.71 -13.39 -10.41
N THR A 162 -2.12 -12.31 -9.91
CA THR A 162 -1.16 -12.38 -8.79
C THR A 162 -1.85 -12.84 -7.50
N LEU A 163 -3.04 -12.30 -7.18
CA LEU A 163 -3.81 -12.75 -6.01
C LEU A 163 -4.23 -14.21 -6.13
N GLU A 164 -4.74 -14.61 -7.29
CA GLU A 164 -5.10 -16.00 -7.60
C GLU A 164 -3.88 -16.92 -7.45
N ARG A 165 -2.72 -16.54 -8.01
CA ARG A 165 -1.50 -17.34 -7.91
C ARG A 165 -1.00 -17.50 -6.48
N ILE A 166 -1.08 -16.44 -5.68
CA ILE A 166 -0.72 -16.51 -4.26
C ILE A 166 -1.72 -17.41 -3.50
N ALA A 167 -3.01 -17.29 -3.79
CA ALA A 167 -4.05 -18.14 -3.19
C ALA A 167 -3.85 -19.63 -3.54
N GLU A 168 -3.57 -19.96 -4.81
CA GLU A 168 -3.30 -21.32 -5.26
C GLU A 168 -2.10 -21.96 -4.53
N LEU A 169 -1.06 -21.17 -4.26
CA LEU A 169 0.16 -21.63 -3.62
C LEU A 169 0.12 -21.55 -2.08
N SER A 170 -0.91 -20.91 -1.53
CA SER A 170 -1.13 -20.81 -0.10
C SER A 170 -1.88 -22.01 0.43
N PRO A 171 -1.48 -22.60 1.56
CA PRO A 171 -2.24 -23.65 2.24
C PRO A 171 -3.68 -23.24 2.61
N ARG A 172 -3.95 -21.93 2.72
CA ARG A 172 -5.29 -21.39 2.98
C ARG A 172 -6.20 -21.42 1.73
N GLY A 173 -5.62 -21.52 0.53
CA GLY A 173 -6.39 -21.44 -0.73
C GLY A 173 -6.98 -20.06 -1.03
N THR A 174 -6.59 -19.04 -0.28
CA THR A 174 -7.08 -17.66 -0.42
C THR A 174 -6.04 -16.65 0.04
N VAL A 175 -6.14 -15.42 -0.46
CA VAL A 175 -5.40 -14.26 0.01
C VAL A 175 -6.23 -13.01 -0.21
N GLU A 176 -6.24 -12.13 0.78
CA GLU A 176 -7.02 -10.89 0.74
C GLU A 176 -6.17 -9.75 0.16
N LEU A 177 -6.75 -8.98 -0.77
CA LEU A 177 -6.06 -7.87 -1.44
C LEU A 177 -5.65 -6.75 -0.46
N GLU A 178 -6.39 -6.60 0.62
CA GLU A 178 -6.14 -5.62 1.68
C GLU A 178 -4.72 -5.73 2.25
N ARG A 179 -4.16 -6.93 2.28
CA ARG A 179 -2.81 -7.21 2.79
C ARG A 179 -1.72 -6.50 1.99
N TYR A 180 -1.93 -6.38 0.68
CA TYR A 180 -0.97 -5.74 -0.24
C TYR A 180 -1.19 -4.24 -0.40
N ARG A 181 -2.36 -3.73 0.02
CA ARG A 181 -2.72 -2.30 0.02
C ARG A 181 -2.59 -1.65 -1.37
N PRO A 182 -3.14 -2.27 -2.44
CA PRO A 182 -3.09 -1.68 -3.77
C PRO A 182 -4.03 -0.47 -3.88
N ASN A 183 -3.69 0.46 -4.77
CA ASN A 183 -4.62 1.53 -5.19
C ASN A 183 -5.55 1.03 -6.29
N MET A 184 -5.05 0.19 -7.19
CA MET A 184 -5.83 -0.42 -8.27
C MET A 184 -5.56 -1.92 -8.32
N VAL A 185 -6.63 -2.72 -8.37
CA VAL A 185 -6.54 -4.12 -8.75
C VAL A 185 -7.05 -4.26 -10.18
N ILE A 186 -6.23 -4.85 -11.05
CA ILE A 186 -6.54 -4.99 -12.48
C ILE A 186 -6.91 -6.45 -12.73
N ARG A 187 -8.14 -6.66 -13.20
CA ARG A 187 -8.57 -7.98 -13.68
C ARG A 187 -7.93 -8.24 -15.02
N THR A 188 -7.19 -9.34 -15.13
CA THR A 188 -6.51 -9.76 -16.35
C THR A 188 -6.81 -11.22 -16.66
N VAL A 189 -6.68 -11.60 -17.94
CA VAL A 189 -6.72 -13.00 -18.39
C VAL A 189 -5.35 -13.68 -18.34
N ALA A 190 -4.29 -12.93 -18.11
CA ALA A 190 -2.96 -13.47 -17.89
C ALA A 190 -2.89 -14.28 -16.59
N HIS A 191 -1.87 -15.11 -16.44
CA HIS A 191 -1.67 -15.97 -15.28
C HIS A 191 -0.42 -15.58 -14.49
N GLY A 192 -0.38 -15.96 -13.22
CA GLY A 192 0.76 -15.74 -12.35
C GLY A 192 0.95 -14.26 -12.01
N PHE A 193 2.19 -13.85 -11.87
CA PHE A 193 2.57 -12.48 -11.48
C PHE A 193 2.68 -11.58 -12.72
N ALA A 194 1.55 -11.41 -13.43
CA ALA A 194 1.50 -10.83 -14.77
C ALA A 194 2.00 -9.38 -14.84
N GLU A 195 1.77 -8.60 -13.79
CA GLU A 195 2.24 -7.20 -13.73
C GLU A 195 3.76 -7.04 -13.67
N ASN A 196 4.52 -8.11 -13.41
CA ASN A 196 5.98 -8.05 -13.46
C ASN A 196 6.52 -7.56 -14.81
N ASP A 197 5.80 -7.88 -15.91
CA ASP A 197 6.18 -7.54 -17.27
C ASP A 197 5.87 -6.07 -17.62
N TRP A 198 5.19 -5.36 -16.72
CA TRP A 198 4.85 -3.95 -16.93
C TRP A 198 5.95 -3.01 -16.44
N ALA A 199 6.96 -3.49 -15.72
CA ALA A 199 8.06 -2.66 -15.23
C ALA A 199 8.78 -1.95 -16.39
N GLY A 200 8.93 -0.63 -16.27
CA GLY A 200 9.47 0.24 -17.31
C GLY A 200 8.49 0.64 -18.42
N ARG A 201 7.22 0.19 -18.37
CA ARG A 201 6.20 0.46 -19.41
C ARG A 201 5.26 1.56 -18.97
N ASP A 202 4.68 2.22 -19.96
CA ASP A 202 3.59 3.18 -19.77
C ASP A 202 2.25 2.47 -19.97
N LEU A 203 1.30 2.77 -19.08
CA LEU A 203 -0.05 2.23 -19.14
C LEU A 203 -1.05 3.38 -19.30
N GLN A 204 -1.97 3.21 -20.22
CA GLN A 204 -3.17 4.02 -20.30
C GLN A 204 -4.28 3.34 -19.50
N VAL A 205 -4.92 4.08 -18.59
CA VAL A 205 -6.06 3.62 -17.78
C VAL A 205 -7.27 4.49 -18.11
N GLY A 206 -8.33 3.84 -18.61
CA GLY A 206 -9.49 4.57 -19.11
C GLY A 206 -9.14 5.49 -20.27
N SER A 207 -9.80 6.65 -20.34
CA SER A 207 -9.65 7.57 -21.47
C SER A 207 -8.48 8.56 -21.32
N ASN A 208 -8.12 8.94 -20.11
CA ASN A 208 -7.25 10.11 -19.88
C ASN A 208 -6.05 9.89 -18.97
N LEU A 209 -6.08 8.90 -18.05
CA LEU A 209 -4.99 8.65 -17.12
C LEU A 209 -3.86 7.88 -17.83
N THR A 210 -2.63 8.37 -17.71
CA THR A 210 -1.43 7.64 -18.14
C THR A 210 -0.47 7.53 -16.96
N VAL A 211 0.01 6.32 -16.70
CA VAL A 211 0.95 6.03 -15.62
C VAL A 211 2.18 5.32 -16.16
N ARG A 212 3.35 5.57 -15.59
CA ARG A 212 4.58 4.82 -15.83
C ARG A 212 4.82 3.86 -14.71
N VAL A 213 4.92 2.59 -15.01
CA VAL A 213 5.35 1.57 -14.06
C VAL A 213 6.86 1.68 -13.87
N LEU A 214 7.29 1.99 -12.65
CA LEU A 214 8.71 2.21 -12.35
C LEU A 214 9.43 0.90 -12.00
N LEU A 215 8.80 0.11 -11.13
CA LEU A 215 9.42 -1.12 -10.64
C LEU A 215 8.39 -2.10 -10.09
N ARG A 216 8.79 -3.36 -9.96
CA ARG A 216 8.07 -4.40 -9.23
C ARG A 216 8.08 -4.05 -7.75
N SER A 217 6.95 -4.26 -7.07
CA SER A 217 6.79 -3.81 -5.68
C SER A 217 7.37 -4.82 -4.68
N PRO A 218 8.54 -4.53 -4.06
CA PRO A 218 9.08 -5.39 -3.02
C PRO A 218 8.17 -5.39 -1.79
N ARG A 219 7.99 -6.56 -1.19
CA ARG A 219 7.10 -6.71 -0.05
C ARG A 219 7.84 -6.70 1.27
N CYS A 220 7.34 -5.84 2.18
CA CYS A 220 7.71 -5.83 3.59
C CYS A 220 6.85 -6.84 4.38
N ALA A 221 6.97 -6.84 5.69
CA ALA A 221 6.21 -7.75 6.56
C ALA A 221 4.70 -7.43 6.66
N ILE A 222 4.24 -6.25 6.23
CA ILE A 222 2.83 -5.83 6.35
C ILE A 222 1.83 -6.89 5.86
N PRO A 223 2.00 -7.55 4.69
CA PRO A 223 1.04 -8.56 4.23
C PRO A 223 0.78 -9.70 5.21
N THR A 224 1.74 -9.98 6.11
CA THR A 224 1.61 -11.08 7.09
C THR A 224 0.85 -10.71 8.35
N LEU A 225 0.57 -9.43 8.57
CA LEU A 225 -0.03 -8.92 9.78
C LEU A 225 -1.55 -9.09 9.80
N GLU A 226 -2.15 -8.85 10.96
CA GLU A 226 -3.61 -8.65 11.07
C GLU A 226 -4.01 -7.35 10.36
N HIS A 227 -5.17 -7.38 9.66
CA HIS A 227 -5.73 -6.20 8.99
C HIS A 227 -7.21 -6.08 9.39
N GLY A 228 -7.53 -5.28 10.40
CA GLY A 228 -8.86 -5.27 10.99
C GLY A 228 -9.21 -6.67 11.51
N ASP A 229 -10.28 -7.26 10.98
CA ASP A 229 -10.74 -8.60 11.34
C ASP A 229 -9.99 -9.73 10.61
N LEU A 230 -9.13 -9.42 9.64
CA LEU A 230 -8.34 -10.42 8.94
C LEU A 230 -7.21 -10.94 9.84
N PRO A 231 -7.12 -12.26 10.08
CA PRO A 231 -6.07 -12.83 10.92
C PRO A 231 -4.70 -12.71 10.26
N ARG A 232 -3.66 -12.96 11.02
CA ARG A 232 -2.30 -13.08 10.49
C ARG A 232 -2.21 -14.17 9.42
N ASP A 233 -1.46 -13.86 8.36
CA ASP A 233 -1.21 -14.79 7.27
C ASP A 233 0.24 -14.72 6.80
N ARG A 234 1.08 -15.65 7.24
CA ARG A 234 2.49 -15.70 6.85
C ARG A 234 2.68 -16.00 5.37
N ASP A 235 1.74 -16.69 4.75
CA ASP A 235 1.85 -17.13 3.37
C ASP A 235 1.66 -15.97 2.38
N ALA A 236 1.01 -14.89 2.81
CA ALA A 236 0.95 -13.64 2.04
C ALA A 236 2.35 -13.04 1.71
N LEU A 237 3.40 -13.42 2.42
CA LEU A 237 4.79 -13.07 2.10
C LEU A 237 5.62 -14.29 1.70
N ARG A 238 5.41 -15.47 2.31
CA ARG A 238 6.14 -16.70 1.97
C ARG A 238 5.98 -17.09 0.51
N VAL A 239 4.76 -16.99 -0.02
CA VAL A 239 4.50 -17.35 -1.42
C VAL A 239 5.26 -16.43 -2.38
N PRO A 240 5.17 -15.08 -2.30
CA PRO A 240 6.03 -14.21 -3.10
C PRO A 240 7.53 -14.46 -2.88
N ALA A 241 7.97 -14.76 -1.66
CA ALA A 241 9.37 -15.03 -1.36
C ALA A 241 9.89 -16.31 -2.05
N ALA A 242 9.04 -17.33 -2.17
CA ALA A 242 9.40 -18.61 -2.79
C ALA A 242 9.19 -18.63 -4.32
N HIS A 243 8.17 -17.90 -4.81
CA HIS A 243 7.70 -18.07 -6.19
C HIS A 243 7.74 -16.79 -7.05
N ASN A 244 8.02 -15.63 -6.46
CA ASN A 244 8.16 -14.37 -7.17
C ASN A 244 9.28 -13.47 -6.58
N ARG A 245 10.44 -14.08 -6.38
CA ARG A 245 11.66 -13.37 -6.01
C ARG A 245 12.35 -12.87 -7.28
N VAL A 246 12.13 -11.60 -7.58
CA VAL A 246 12.61 -10.94 -8.80
C VAL A 246 13.29 -9.62 -8.46
N SER A 247 14.18 -9.14 -9.34
CA SER A 247 14.74 -7.79 -9.21
C SER A 247 13.61 -6.76 -9.33
N PRO A 248 13.47 -5.83 -8.38
CA PRO A 248 12.49 -4.74 -8.49
C PRO A 248 12.69 -3.92 -9.76
N VAL A 249 13.93 -3.54 -10.08
CA VAL A 249 14.31 -2.82 -11.30
C VAL A 249 15.81 -2.99 -11.56
N GLY A 250 16.18 -3.11 -12.83
CA GLY A 250 17.59 -3.20 -13.24
C GLY A 250 18.37 -4.29 -12.51
N ASP A 251 19.54 -3.95 -11.99
CA ASP A 251 20.49 -4.87 -11.33
C ASP A 251 20.29 -4.92 -9.79
N PHE A 252 19.17 -4.44 -9.27
CA PHE A 252 18.87 -4.59 -7.84
C PHE A 252 18.72 -6.07 -7.46
N ASP A 253 19.13 -6.40 -6.25
CA ASP A 253 18.99 -7.75 -5.70
C ASP A 253 17.53 -8.21 -5.75
N ALA A 254 17.33 -9.47 -6.09
CA ALA A 254 16.01 -10.08 -6.18
C ALA A 254 15.31 -10.09 -4.81
N GLN A 255 14.09 -9.59 -4.77
CA GLN A 255 13.25 -9.49 -3.58
C GLN A 255 11.89 -10.13 -3.79
N PRO A 256 11.21 -10.56 -2.72
CA PRO A 256 9.81 -10.99 -2.81
C PRO A 256 8.96 -9.82 -3.35
N CYS A 257 8.34 -9.98 -4.52
CA CYS A 257 7.52 -8.93 -5.13
C CYS A 257 6.05 -9.37 -5.29
N ALA A 258 5.14 -8.43 -5.21
CA ALA A 258 3.74 -8.58 -5.59
C ALA A 258 3.16 -7.20 -5.92
N GLY A 259 2.67 -7.03 -7.15
CA GLY A 259 2.27 -5.76 -7.70
C GLY A 259 3.43 -4.94 -8.23
N VAL A 260 3.12 -3.74 -8.72
CA VAL A 260 4.07 -2.78 -9.26
C VAL A 260 3.80 -1.37 -8.74
N TYR A 261 4.86 -0.59 -8.64
CA TYR A 261 4.80 0.82 -8.29
C TYR A 261 4.81 1.69 -9.55
N ALA A 262 3.94 2.69 -9.56
CA ALA A 262 3.79 3.58 -10.71
C ALA A 262 3.71 5.05 -10.31
N GLN A 263 4.15 5.91 -11.23
CA GLN A 263 3.97 7.35 -11.17
C GLN A 263 2.98 7.81 -12.24
N VAL A 264 2.36 8.96 -12.02
CA VAL A 264 1.41 9.54 -12.96
C VAL A 264 2.14 10.41 -13.98
N LEU A 265 2.00 10.11 -15.27
CA LEU A 265 2.51 10.92 -16.38
C LEU A 265 1.48 11.94 -16.85
N ARG A 266 0.21 11.54 -16.92
CA ARG A 266 -0.90 12.40 -17.28
C ARG A 266 -2.05 12.15 -16.32
N SER A 267 -2.49 13.21 -15.66
CA SER A 267 -3.62 13.20 -14.74
C SER A 267 -4.91 12.84 -15.46
N GLY A 268 -5.83 12.21 -14.75
CA GLY A 268 -7.13 11.82 -15.28
C GLY A 268 -8.05 11.32 -14.17
N ARG A 269 -9.24 10.87 -14.56
CA ARG A 269 -10.18 10.18 -13.70
C ARG A 269 -10.13 8.70 -14.01
N VAL A 270 -10.16 7.88 -12.99
CA VAL A 270 -10.25 6.42 -13.09
C VAL A 270 -11.52 5.92 -12.42
N GLN A 271 -12.12 4.89 -12.99
CA GLN A 271 -13.28 4.21 -12.41
C GLN A 271 -13.17 2.70 -12.55
N VAL A 272 -13.90 1.99 -11.71
CA VAL A 272 -14.07 0.52 -11.85
C VAL A 272 -14.67 0.22 -13.21
N GLY A 273 -14.07 -0.74 -13.93
CA GLY A 273 -14.43 -1.10 -15.31
C GLY A 273 -13.56 -0.45 -16.38
N ASP A 274 -12.77 0.58 -16.06
CA ASP A 274 -11.87 1.20 -17.03
C ASP A 274 -10.87 0.19 -17.60
N VAL A 275 -10.67 0.25 -18.92
CA VAL A 275 -9.72 -0.62 -19.62
C VAL A 275 -8.30 -0.12 -19.38
N VAL A 276 -7.39 -1.06 -19.12
CA VAL A 276 -5.94 -0.82 -18.99
C VAL A 276 -5.24 -1.38 -20.20
N ARG A 277 -4.38 -0.56 -20.85
CA ARG A 277 -3.60 -0.92 -22.06
C ARG A 277 -2.16 -0.48 -21.91
N LEU A 278 -1.27 -1.07 -22.69
CA LEU A 278 0.04 -0.46 -22.96
C LEU A 278 -0.17 0.84 -23.73
N ALA A 279 0.52 1.92 -23.33
CA ALA A 279 0.47 3.23 -23.99
C ALA A 279 1.48 3.31 -25.14
#